data_904ebc05babca9bbca385524af1c4d9c
#
_entry.id   904ebc05babca9bbca385524af1c4d9c
#
_cell.length_a   1.000
_cell.length_b   1.000
_cell.length_c   1.000
_cell.angle_alpha   90.00
_cell.angle_beta   90.00
_cell.angle_gamma   90.00
#
_symmetry.space_group_name_H-M   'P 1'
#
loop_
_entity.id
_entity.type
_entity.pdbx_description
1 polymer ?
#
loop_
_entity_poly.entity_id
_entity_poly.type
_entity_poly.pdbx_seq_one_letter_code
_entity_poly.pdbx_strand_id
1 'polypeptide(L)' 'MRTVTDTARRDEARNVRAWRFCALRRAGYPQRAAAELAGMRDVDLHKALDLRASGCRVETALAILR' A
#
# COMPACT_ATOMS: atom_id res chain seq x y z
N MET A 1 30.58 -4.01 -5.32
CA MET A 1 30.17 -2.78 -4.62
C MET A 1 28.81 -2.30 -5.06
N ARG A 2 28.63 -2.03 -6.34
CA ARG A 2 27.34 -1.59 -6.86
C ARG A 2 26.23 -2.62 -6.63
N THR A 3 26.59 -3.88 -6.71
CA THR A 3 25.64 -4.98 -6.49
C THR A 3 25.00 -4.92 -5.10
N VAL A 4 25.78 -4.57 -4.09
CA VAL A 4 25.31 -4.45 -2.72
C VAL A 4 24.31 -3.31 -2.61
N THR A 5 24.61 -2.15 -3.22
CA THR A 5 23.74 -0.99 -3.21
C THR A 5 22.41 -1.28 -3.92
N ASP A 6 22.49 -1.93 -5.08
CA ASP A 6 21.29 -2.29 -5.85
C ASP A 6 20.42 -3.27 -5.09
N THR A 7 21.03 -4.25 -4.43
CA THR A 7 20.31 -5.22 -3.61
C THR A 7 19.60 -4.53 -2.45
N ALA A 8 20.27 -3.60 -1.78
CA ALA A 8 19.69 -2.85 -0.68
C ALA A 8 18.47 -2.04 -1.13
N ARG A 9 18.55 -1.41 -2.30
CA ARG A 9 17.42 -0.64 -2.84
C ARG A 9 16.24 -1.53 -3.18
N ARG A 10 16.49 -2.70 -3.75
CA ARG A 10 15.44 -3.67 -4.07
C ARG A 10 14.77 -4.18 -2.80
N ASP A 11 15.56 -4.45 -1.76
CA ASP A 11 15.04 -4.92 -0.48
C ASP A 11 14.20 -3.83 0.18
N GLU A 12 14.64 -2.57 0.13
CA GLU A 12 13.87 -1.44 0.66
C GLU A 12 12.53 -1.32 -0.05
N ALA A 13 12.52 -1.34 -1.37
CA ALA A 13 11.29 -1.22 -2.15
C ALA A 13 10.33 -2.37 -1.83
N ARG A 14 10.87 -3.58 -1.71
CA ARG A 14 10.08 -4.76 -1.36
C ARG A 14 9.51 -4.65 0.04
N ASN A 15 10.32 -4.17 1.00
CA ASN A 15 9.90 -4.00 2.38
C ASN A 15 8.83 -2.92 2.52
N VAL A 16 8.96 -1.82 1.79
CA VAL A 16 7.96 -0.75 1.79
C VAL A 16 6.64 -1.28 1.25
N ARG A 17 6.68 -2.03 0.15
CA ARG A 17 5.47 -2.62 -0.42
C ARG A 17 4.81 -3.59 0.56
N ALA A 18 5.59 -4.45 1.19
CA ALA A 18 5.08 -5.40 2.17
C ALA A 18 4.45 -4.67 3.36
N TRP A 19 5.09 -3.62 3.83
CA TRP A 19 4.57 -2.82 4.93
C TRP A 19 3.24 -2.15 4.56
N ARG A 20 3.18 -1.58 3.36
CA ARG A 20 1.95 -0.96 2.85
C ARG A 20 0.83 -1.98 2.75
N PHE A 21 1.14 -3.15 2.22
CA PHE A 21 0.17 -4.24 2.10
C PHE A 21 -0.41 -4.60 3.47
N CYS A 22 0.45 -4.80 4.45
CA CYS A 22 0.01 -5.15 5.80
C CYS A 22 -0.85 -4.04 6.42
N ALA A 23 -0.46 -2.78 6.25
CA ALA A 23 -1.21 -1.65 6.77
C ALA A 23 -2.61 -1.59 6.15
N LEU A 24 -2.69 -1.80 4.82
CA LEU A 24 -3.97 -1.78 4.11
C LEU A 24 -4.86 -2.95 4.55
N ARG A 25 -4.27 -4.13 4.75
CA ARG A 25 -5.03 -5.29 5.24
C ARG A 25 -5.61 -5.02 6.64
N ARG A 26 -4.83 -4.41 7.51
CA ARG A 26 -5.30 -4.05 8.86
C ARG A 26 -6.44 -3.03 8.80
N ALA A 27 -6.43 -2.17 7.82
CA ALA A 27 -7.48 -1.18 7.62
C ALA A 27 -8.77 -1.79 7.06
N GLY A 28 -8.72 -3.05 6.61
CA GLY A 28 -9.90 -3.75 6.13
C GLY A 28 -9.98 -3.92 4.62
N TYR A 29 -8.95 -3.54 3.88
CA TYR A 29 -8.94 -3.76 2.43
C TYR A 29 -8.76 -5.25 2.13
N PRO A 30 -9.52 -5.80 1.16
CA PRO A 30 -9.34 -7.20 0.75
C PRO A 30 -7.93 -7.42 0.18
N GLN A 31 -7.46 -8.65 0.23
CA GLN A 31 -6.11 -9.00 -0.20
C GLN A 31 -5.77 -8.45 -1.59
N ARG A 32 -6.65 -8.66 -2.56
CA ARG A 32 -6.42 -8.18 -3.93
C ARG A 32 -6.29 -6.67 -3.99
N ALA A 33 -7.20 -5.96 -3.35
CA ALA A 33 -7.19 -4.50 -3.32
C ALA A 33 -5.94 -3.98 -2.61
N ALA A 34 -5.58 -4.58 -1.47
CA ALA A 34 -4.39 -4.19 -0.73
C ALA A 34 -3.14 -4.39 -1.56
N ALA A 35 -3.04 -5.50 -2.29
CA ALA A 35 -1.90 -5.77 -3.17
C ALA A 35 -1.81 -4.74 -4.29
N GLU A 36 -2.92 -4.41 -4.92
CA GLU A 36 -2.97 -3.38 -5.96
C GLU A 36 -2.49 -2.03 -5.43
N LEU A 37 -3.09 -1.58 -4.34
CA LEU A 37 -2.77 -0.27 -3.75
C LEU A 37 -1.32 -0.22 -3.27
N ALA A 38 -0.83 -1.30 -2.68
CA ALA A 38 0.55 -1.36 -2.20
C ALA A 38 1.56 -1.23 -3.33
N GLY A 39 1.20 -1.69 -4.52
CA GLY A 39 2.06 -1.60 -5.71
C GLY A 39 1.97 -0.29 -6.46
N MET A 40 1.00 0.56 -6.14
CA MET A 40 0.78 1.83 -6.82
C MET A 40 1.50 2.96 -6.09
N ARG A 41 2.50 3.56 -6.75
CA ARG A 41 3.28 4.64 -6.14
C ARG A 41 2.47 5.91 -5.91
N ASP A 42 1.50 6.16 -6.76
CA ASP A 42 0.71 7.38 -6.73
C ASP A 42 -0.38 7.35 -5.64
N VAL A 43 -0.62 6.21 -5.05
CA VAL A 43 -1.62 6.08 -4.00
C VAL A 43 -1.06 6.57 -2.68
N ASP A 44 -1.76 7.53 -2.06
CA ASP A 44 -1.42 8.04 -0.75
C ASP A 44 -1.91 7.06 0.31
N LEU A 45 -0.96 6.38 0.96
CA LEU A 45 -1.28 5.39 1.98
C LEU A 45 -2.05 6.01 3.14
N HIS A 46 -1.66 7.21 3.59
CA HIS A 46 -2.35 7.89 4.68
C HIS A 46 -3.81 8.14 4.33
N LYS A 47 -4.06 8.58 3.10
CA LYS A 47 -5.43 8.81 2.64
C LYS A 47 -6.23 7.52 2.62
N ALA A 48 -5.63 6.43 2.17
CA ALA A 48 -6.28 5.12 2.14
C ALA A 48 -6.66 4.66 3.55
N LEU A 49 -5.77 4.85 4.51
CA LEU A 49 -6.03 4.49 5.90
C LEU A 49 -7.09 5.40 6.53
N ASP A 50 -7.01 6.70 6.25
CA ASP A 50 -7.96 7.69 6.78
C ASP A 50 -9.37 7.44 6.27
N LEU A 51 -9.52 7.08 5.00
CA LEU A 51 -10.83 6.76 4.43
C LEU A 51 -11.49 5.62 5.18
N ARG A 52 -10.75 4.57 5.49
CA ARG A 52 -11.28 3.45 6.25
C ARG A 52 -11.57 3.83 7.70
N ALA A 53 -10.69 4.62 8.31
CA ALA A 53 -10.88 5.09 9.69
C ALA A 53 -12.14 5.96 9.81
N SER A 54 -12.49 6.68 8.74
CA SER A 54 -13.69 7.52 8.70
C SER A 54 -14.96 6.75 8.43
N GLY A 55 -14.87 5.42 8.24
CA GLY A 55 -16.04 4.59 7.97
C GLY A 55 -16.38 4.44 6.49
N CYS A 56 -15.51 4.89 5.60
CA CYS A 56 -15.72 4.77 4.16
C CYS A 56 -15.68 3.31 3.74
N ARG A 57 -16.62 2.90 2.91
CA ARG A 57 -16.66 1.54 2.37
C ARG A 57 -15.47 1.29 1.46
N VAL A 58 -15.03 0.03 1.42
CA VAL A 58 -13.88 -0.36 0.59
C VAL A 58 -14.10 0.05 -0.87
N GLU A 59 -15.26 -0.23 -1.45
CA GLU A 59 -15.55 0.11 -2.85
C GLU A 59 -15.43 1.61 -3.10
N THR A 60 -15.98 2.42 -2.19
CA THR A 60 -15.91 3.87 -2.29
C THR A 60 -14.49 4.37 -2.16
N ALA A 61 -13.75 3.82 -1.17
CA ALA A 61 -12.36 4.20 -0.97
C ALA A 61 -11.52 3.88 -2.21
N LEU A 62 -11.72 2.71 -2.82
CA LEU A 62 -10.99 2.33 -4.02
C LEU A 62 -11.32 3.25 -5.19
N ALA A 63 -12.57 3.67 -5.32
CA ALA A 63 -12.98 4.60 -6.36
C ALA A 63 -12.29 5.97 -6.20
N ILE A 64 -12.10 6.41 -4.96
CA ILE A 64 -11.42 7.67 -4.66
C ILE A 64 -9.92 7.56 -4.94
N LEU A 65 -9.32 6.42 -4.58
CA LEU A 65 -7.87 6.23 -4.65
C LEU A 65 -7.35 5.90 -6.06
N ARG A 66 -8.16 5.35 -6.90
CA ARG A 66 -7.76 4.96 -8.27
C ARG A 66 -7.83 6.07 -9.29
#